data_8318efa38dfd3dc63ea9b4d704eacae5
#
_entry.id   8318efa38dfd3dc63ea9b4d704eacae5
#
_cell.length_a   1.000
_cell.length_b   1.000
_cell.length_c   1.000
_cell.angle_alpha   90.00
_cell.angle_beta   90.00
_cell.angle_gamma   90.00
#
_symmetry.space_group_name_H-M   'P 1'
#
loop_
_entity.id
_entity.type
_entity.pdbx_description
1 polymer ?
#
loop_
_entity_poly.entity_id
_entity_poly.type
_entity_poly.pdbx_seq_one_letter_code
_entity_poly.pdbx_strand_id
1 'polypeptide(L)'
;MQLSAIVEALLIASQEPLPSEEIARLVRARVAEADDVRIRETEEGQAPAALPEWLQDLAATSSEKVTQAIESLNANYQETQRVFTILERPKGWKIYTRIEYGEFVRQLFPGRKPERMSGPAMETLAIIAYRQPITKAAIEAVRGVACDGMIQKLLDRDLIRIGGRAELPGRPLLYETTDLFFEHFGIRSIDDLPNASELRKVKLPEAEPAPAPANEPDQQLAFSTVGIPAAAAGDESHTDA
;
A
#
# COMPACT_ATOMS: atom_id res chain seq x y z
N MET A 1 35.05 8.71 -3.84
CA MET A 1 33.88 8.03 -3.23
C MET A 1 33.06 7.47 -4.38
N GLN A 2 32.60 6.22 -4.31
CA GLN A 2 31.87 5.58 -5.41
C GLN A 2 30.35 5.76 -5.24
N LEU A 3 29.63 5.91 -6.34
CA LEU A 3 28.16 6.04 -6.34
C LEU A 3 27.47 4.87 -5.61
N SER A 4 27.95 3.64 -5.81
CA SER A 4 27.42 2.45 -5.16
C SER A 4 27.44 2.55 -3.62
N ALA A 5 28.54 3.03 -3.04
CA ALA A 5 28.63 3.21 -1.59
C ALA A 5 27.68 4.30 -1.06
N ILE A 6 27.45 5.35 -1.84
CA ILE A 6 26.48 6.40 -1.48
C ILE A 6 25.05 5.85 -1.52
N VAL A 7 24.71 5.11 -2.58
CA VAL A 7 23.40 4.47 -2.73
C VAL A 7 23.14 3.50 -1.59
N GLU A 8 24.13 2.67 -1.25
CA GLU A 8 24.06 1.73 -0.12
C GLU A 8 23.78 2.47 1.20
N ALA A 9 24.53 3.55 1.47
CA ALA A 9 24.35 4.35 2.68
C ALA A 9 22.96 4.98 2.79
N LEU A 10 22.44 5.53 1.66
CA LEU A 10 21.10 6.11 1.62
C LEU A 10 20.01 5.06 1.88
N LEU A 11 20.13 3.87 1.29
CA LEU A 11 19.19 2.78 1.46
C LEU A 11 19.23 2.17 2.87
N ILE A 12 20.40 2.13 3.52
CA ILE A 12 20.52 1.70 4.92
C ILE A 12 19.89 2.71 5.87
N ALA A 13 20.08 4.01 5.61
CA ALA A 13 19.58 5.07 6.48
C ALA A 13 18.07 5.31 6.31
N SER A 14 17.50 4.96 5.15
CA SER A 14 16.07 5.17 4.88
C SER A 14 15.20 4.13 5.55
N GLN A 15 14.11 4.58 6.18
CA GLN A 15 13.07 3.72 6.72
C GLN A 15 12.07 3.30 5.65
N GLU A 16 11.89 4.12 4.59
CA GLU A 16 10.97 3.89 3.48
C GLU A 16 11.72 3.52 2.20
N PRO A 17 11.08 2.83 1.25
CA PRO A 17 11.65 2.60 -0.07
C PRO A 17 11.98 3.91 -0.78
N LEU A 18 13.12 3.99 -1.46
CA LEU A 18 13.56 5.15 -2.20
C LEU A 18 13.53 4.88 -3.72
N PRO A 19 12.79 5.67 -4.52
CA PRO A 19 12.85 5.61 -5.98
C PRO A 19 14.26 5.96 -6.50
N SER A 20 14.69 5.34 -7.60
CA SER A 20 15.99 5.65 -8.23
C SER A 20 16.14 7.12 -8.55
N GLU A 21 15.05 7.78 -8.96
CA GLU A 21 15.03 9.20 -9.29
C GLU A 21 15.27 10.09 -8.07
N GLU A 22 14.67 9.72 -6.93
CA GLU A 22 14.87 10.42 -5.67
C GLU A 22 16.30 10.26 -5.15
N ILE A 23 16.88 9.07 -5.25
CA ILE A 23 18.28 8.83 -4.92
C ILE A 23 19.18 9.69 -5.80
N ALA A 24 18.95 9.70 -7.11
CA ALA A 24 19.71 10.52 -8.04
C ALA A 24 19.57 12.03 -7.75
N ARG A 25 18.37 12.48 -7.37
CA ARG A 25 18.10 13.85 -6.94
C ARG A 25 18.91 14.23 -5.69
N LEU A 26 18.91 13.37 -4.68
CA LEU A 26 19.66 13.61 -3.43
C LEU A 26 21.17 13.70 -3.69
N VAL A 27 21.70 12.82 -4.53
CA VAL A 27 23.12 12.84 -4.91
C VAL A 27 23.48 14.14 -5.62
N ARG A 28 22.70 14.56 -6.63
CA ARG A 28 22.92 15.82 -7.37
C ARG A 28 22.76 17.05 -6.46
N ALA A 29 21.77 17.04 -5.56
CA ALA A 29 21.58 18.14 -4.62
C ALA A 29 22.80 18.33 -3.71
N ARG A 30 23.41 17.25 -3.25
CA ARG A 30 24.65 17.31 -2.44
C ARG A 30 25.83 17.88 -3.23
N VAL A 31 25.92 17.57 -4.54
CA VAL A 31 26.94 18.15 -5.41
C VAL A 31 26.73 19.67 -5.58
N ALA A 32 25.48 20.08 -5.85
CA ALA A 32 25.14 21.49 -6.01
C ALA A 32 25.40 22.28 -4.71
N GLU A 33 25.05 21.73 -3.55
CA GLU A 33 25.34 22.35 -2.25
C GLU A 33 26.85 22.53 -2.03
N ALA A 34 27.66 21.52 -2.38
CA ALA A 34 29.12 21.64 -2.27
C ALA A 34 29.69 22.70 -3.20
N ASP A 35 29.12 22.86 -4.40
CA ASP A 35 29.52 23.90 -5.34
C ASP A 35 29.14 25.30 -4.85
N ASP A 36 27.93 25.46 -4.33
CA ASP A 36 27.47 26.71 -3.73
C ASP A 36 28.32 27.16 -2.54
N VAL A 37 28.66 26.22 -1.63
CA VAL A 37 29.55 26.50 -0.49
C VAL A 37 30.92 26.97 -0.97
N ARG A 38 31.49 26.25 -1.93
CA ARG A 38 32.77 26.57 -2.54
C ARG A 38 32.80 27.97 -3.17
N ILE A 39 31.75 28.35 -3.91
CA ILE A 39 31.61 29.67 -4.52
C ILE A 39 31.53 30.76 -3.45
N ARG A 40 30.80 30.53 -2.36
CA ARG A 40 30.66 31.48 -1.26
C ARG A 40 31.95 31.69 -0.45
N GLU A 41 32.76 30.64 -0.31
CA GLU A 41 34.05 30.71 0.42
C GLU A 41 35.20 31.26 -0.41
N THR A 42 34.97 31.48 -1.70
CA THR A 42 35.99 32.08 -2.58
C THR A 42 36.04 33.59 -2.37
N GLU A 43 37.24 34.14 -2.08
CA GLU A 43 37.45 35.57 -1.91
C GLU A 43 37.18 36.34 -3.22
N GLU A 44 36.71 37.58 -3.08
CA GLU A 44 36.45 38.45 -4.23
C GLU A 44 37.74 38.62 -5.10
N GLY A 45 37.65 38.18 -6.34
CA GLY A 45 38.76 38.28 -7.32
C GLY A 45 39.57 37.01 -7.53
N GLN A 46 39.29 35.91 -6.84
CA GLN A 46 39.88 34.60 -7.06
C GLN A 46 38.91 33.69 -7.85
N ALA A 47 39.46 32.86 -8.74
CA ALA A 47 38.70 31.80 -9.37
C ALA A 47 38.45 30.69 -8.36
N PRO A 48 37.20 30.20 -8.22
CA PRO A 48 36.91 29.11 -7.26
C PRO A 48 37.71 27.85 -7.63
N ALA A 49 38.29 27.18 -6.63
CA ALA A 49 39.00 25.91 -6.82
C ALA A 49 38.11 24.87 -7.52
N ALA A 50 38.65 23.98 -8.33
CA ALA A 50 37.81 22.92 -8.97
C ALA A 50 37.19 22.02 -7.93
N LEU A 51 35.93 21.56 -8.17
CA LEU A 51 35.32 20.53 -7.37
C LEU A 51 36.20 19.27 -7.36
N PRO A 52 36.31 18.52 -6.25
CA PRO A 52 36.98 17.22 -6.25
C PRO A 52 36.44 16.32 -7.36
N GLU A 53 37.30 15.61 -8.08
CA GLU A 53 36.95 14.77 -9.23
C GLU A 53 35.82 13.77 -8.91
N TRP A 54 35.88 13.11 -7.75
CA TRP A 54 34.82 12.18 -7.31
C TRP A 54 33.45 12.83 -7.14
N LEU A 55 33.39 14.14 -6.91
CA LEU A 55 32.15 14.88 -6.76
C LEU A 55 31.64 15.34 -8.13
N GLN A 56 32.53 15.68 -9.06
CA GLN A 56 32.19 16.00 -10.44
C GLN A 56 31.51 14.80 -11.13
N ASP A 57 32.03 13.58 -10.94
CA ASP A 57 31.44 12.36 -11.49
C ASP A 57 30.01 12.12 -11.03
N LEU A 58 29.67 12.60 -9.83
CA LEU A 58 28.32 12.47 -9.25
C LEU A 58 27.33 13.52 -9.78
N ALA A 59 27.79 14.61 -10.35
CA ALA A 59 26.92 15.67 -10.90
C ALA A 59 25.99 15.14 -12.01
N ALA A 60 26.45 14.18 -12.81
CA ALA A 60 25.70 13.55 -13.89
C ALA A 60 25.01 12.22 -13.45
N THR A 61 24.66 12.08 -12.18
CA THR A 61 23.94 10.88 -11.70
C THR A 61 22.51 10.89 -12.21
N SER A 62 22.15 9.85 -12.97
CA SER A 62 20.79 9.58 -13.45
C SER A 62 20.15 8.41 -12.68
N SER A 63 18.84 8.23 -12.83
CA SER A 63 18.13 7.07 -12.29
C SER A 63 18.68 5.74 -12.82
N GLU A 64 19.10 5.69 -14.08
CA GLU A 64 19.73 4.52 -14.69
C GLU A 64 21.06 4.15 -14.04
N LYS A 65 21.92 5.16 -13.78
CA LYS A 65 23.20 4.95 -13.06
C LYS A 65 22.96 4.44 -11.64
N VAL A 66 21.90 4.90 -10.96
CA VAL A 66 21.51 4.40 -9.64
C VAL A 66 21.07 2.94 -9.73
N THR A 67 20.25 2.57 -10.71
CA THR A 67 19.82 1.19 -10.93
C THR A 67 21.01 0.27 -11.21
N GLN A 68 21.94 0.67 -12.07
CA GLN A 68 23.18 -0.08 -12.33
C GLN A 68 24.06 -0.23 -11.09
N ALA A 69 24.14 0.81 -10.25
CA ALA A 69 24.86 0.75 -8.99
C ALA A 69 24.22 -0.26 -8.02
N ILE A 70 22.89 -0.32 -7.96
CA ILE A 70 22.13 -1.29 -7.15
C ILE A 70 22.36 -2.73 -7.66
N GLU A 71 22.32 -2.94 -8.97
CA GLU A 71 22.62 -4.25 -9.56
C GLU A 71 24.04 -4.72 -9.20
N SER A 72 25.01 -3.82 -9.32
CA SER A 72 26.40 -4.08 -8.92
C SER A 72 26.53 -4.39 -7.42
N LEU A 73 25.80 -3.67 -6.55
CA LEU A 73 25.75 -3.96 -5.12
C LEU A 73 25.17 -5.35 -4.85
N ASN A 74 24.05 -5.69 -5.49
CA ASN A 74 23.43 -7.01 -5.31
C ASN A 74 24.35 -8.15 -5.79
N ALA A 75 25.08 -7.97 -6.89
CA ALA A 75 26.09 -8.94 -7.35
C ALA A 75 27.18 -9.12 -6.29
N ASN A 76 27.72 -8.02 -5.75
CA ASN A 76 28.71 -8.06 -4.69
C ASN A 76 28.18 -8.73 -3.41
N TYR A 77 26.92 -8.46 -3.03
CA TYR A 77 26.28 -9.10 -1.87
C TYR A 77 26.12 -10.62 -2.06
N GLN A 78 25.88 -11.07 -3.27
CA GLN A 78 25.83 -12.51 -3.59
C GLN A 78 27.21 -13.14 -3.49
N GLU A 79 28.23 -12.55 -4.10
CA GLU A 79 29.63 -13.03 -4.05
C GLU A 79 30.15 -13.09 -2.62
N THR A 80 29.90 -12.05 -1.84
CA THR A 80 30.38 -11.95 -0.45
C THR A 80 29.42 -12.60 0.55
N GLN A 81 28.38 -13.30 0.10
CA GLN A 81 27.38 -14.01 0.91
C GLN A 81 26.77 -13.13 2.01
N ARG A 82 26.45 -11.88 1.70
CA ARG A 82 25.78 -10.98 2.64
C ARG A 82 24.38 -11.50 2.98
N VAL A 83 23.96 -11.22 4.22
CA VAL A 83 22.65 -11.65 4.76
C VAL A 83 21.47 -10.81 4.29
N PHE A 84 21.70 -9.80 3.46
CA PHE A 84 20.70 -8.87 2.95
C PHE A 84 20.84 -8.69 1.43
N THR A 85 19.81 -8.13 0.83
CA THR A 85 19.73 -7.81 -0.60
C THR A 85 18.87 -6.57 -0.80
N ILE A 86 19.07 -5.83 -1.90
CA ILE A 86 18.27 -4.69 -2.27
C ILE A 86 17.19 -5.17 -3.24
N LEU A 87 15.92 -4.92 -2.91
CA LEU A 87 14.79 -5.30 -3.75
C LEU A 87 13.99 -4.06 -4.14
N GLU A 88 13.50 -4.08 -5.39
CA GLU A 88 12.56 -3.09 -5.88
C GLU A 88 11.15 -3.40 -5.39
N ARG A 89 10.42 -2.36 -5.01
CA ARG A 89 9.02 -2.40 -4.60
C ARG A 89 8.28 -1.25 -5.32
N PRO A 90 6.95 -1.18 -5.30
CA PRO A 90 6.20 -0.12 -6.00
C PRO A 90 6.66 1.29 -5.66
N LYS A 91 7.08 1.52 -4.42
CA LYS A 91 7.57 2.82 -3.95
C LYS A 91 9.07 3.05 -4.13
N GLY A 92 9.82 2.09 -4.66
CA GLY A 92 11.26 2.19 -4.89
C GLY A 92 12.07 1.05 -4.26
N TRP A 93 13.35 1.31 -4.06
CA TRP A 93 14.33 0.35 -3.60
C TRP A 93 14.46 0.35 -2.07
N LYS A 94 14.62 -0.84 -1.49
CA LYS A 94 14.82 -1.02 -0.06
C LYS A 94 15.69 -2.26 0.21
N ILE A 95 16.44 -2.22 1.31
CA ILE A 95 17.24 -3.36 1.78
C ILE A 95 16.35 -4.30 2.59
N TYR A 96 16.43 -5.58 2.28
CA TYR A 96 15.74 -6.66 2.98
C TYR A 96 16.73 -7.74 3.40
N THR A 97 16.47 -8.37 4.54
CA THR A 97 17.16 -9.61 4.90
C THR A 97 16.75 -10.73 3.96
N ARG A 98 17.70 -11.59 3.58
CA ARG A 98 17.43 -12.75 2.72
C ARG A 98 16.48 -13.71 3.45
N ILE A 99 15.68 -14.42 2.67
CA ILE A 99 14.59 -15.26 3.18
C ILE A 99 15.09 -16.40 4.09
N GLU A 100 16.31 -16.88 3.83
CA GLU A 100 16.92 -17.95 4.61
C GLU A 100 17.09 -17.59 6.09
N TYR A 101 17.21 -16.29 6.41
CA TYR A 101 17.35 -15.79 7.79
C TYR A 101 16.03 -15.37 8.42
N GLY A 102 14.92 -15.49 7.69
CA GLY A 102 13.59 -15.01 8.11
C GLY A 102 13.11 -15.60 9.43
N GLU A 103 13.41 -16.87 9.71
CA GLU A 103 13.01 -17.52 10.96
C GLU A 103 13.75 -16.97 12.17
N PHE A 104 15.04 -16.64 12.03
CA PHE A 104 15.82 -16.02 13.10
C PHE A 104 15.34 -14.57 13.35
N VAL A 105 15.16 -13.79 12.29
CA VAL A 105 14.66 -12.41 12.40
C VAL A 105 13.28 -12.35 13.05
N ARG A 106 12.43 -13.34 12.77
CA ARG A 106 11.09 -13.43 13.37
C ARG A 106 11.13 -13.56 14.89
N GLN A 107 12.15 -14.17 15.47
CA GLN A 107 12.30 -14.32 16.91
C GLN A 107 12.52 -13.00 17.64
N LEU A 108 12.97 -11.95 16.95
CA LEU A 108 13.06 -10.59 17.49
C LEU A 108 11.67 -9.98 17.75
N PHE A 109 10.60 -10.54 17.16
CA PHE A 109 9.24 -10.02 17.24
C PHE A 109 8.26 -11.10 17.74
N PRO A 110 8.40 -11.59 18.99
CA PRO A 110 7.66 -12.77 19.50
C PRO A 110 6.15 -12.60 19.53
N GLY A 111 5.62 -11.38 19.47
CA GLY A 111 4.18 -11.10 19.44
C GLY A 111 3.54 -11.13 18.05
N ARG A 112 4.32 -11.15 16.99
CA ARG A 112 3.82 -11.13 15.61
C ARG A 112 3.78 -12.55 15.02
N LYS A 113 2.83 -13.38 15.47
CA LYS A 113 2.52 -14.61 14.72
C LYS A 113 1.97 -14.21 13.36
N PRO A 114 2.57 -14.69 12.24
CA PRO A 114 1.97 -14.46 10.94
C PRO A 114 0.62 -15.19 10.93
N GLU A 115 -0.45 -14.43 10.97
CA GLU A 115 -1.79 -15.00 10.75
C GLU A 115 -1.85 -15.49 9.30
N ARG A 116 -1.86 -16.80 9.12
CA ARG A 116 -2.06 -17.38 7.80
C ARG A 116 -3.45 -17.01 7.29
N MET A 117 -3.51 -16.54 6.05
CA MET A 117 -4.79 -16.35 5.38
C MET A 117 -5.45 -17.71 5.17
N SER A 118 -6.77 -17.78 5.40
CA SER A 118 -7.54 -18.97 5.05
C SER A 118 -7.58 -19.16 3.53
N GLY A 119 -7.77 -20.40 3.06
CA GLY A 119 -7.92 -20.69 1.63
C GLY A 119 -8.94 -19.76 0.95
N PRO A 120 -10.18 -19.64 1.47
CA PRO A 120 -11.19 -18.74 0.91
C PRO A 120 -10.78 -17.26 0.85
N ALA A 121 -10.01 -16.76 1.84
CA ALA A 121 -9.50 -15.39 1.82
C ALA A 121 -8.42 -15.21 0.74
N MET A 122 -7.55 -16.21 0.57
CA MET A 122 -6.53 -16.21 -0.47
C MET A 122 -7.13 -16.26 -1.89
N GLU A 123 -8.17 -17.07 -2.10
CA GLU A 123 -8.91 -17.13 -3.37
C GLU A 123 -9.54 -15.76 -3.70
N THR A 124 -10.21 -15.15 -2.72
CA THR A 124 -10.82 -13.82 -2.91
C THR A 124 -9.75 -12.78 -3.25
N LEU A 125 -8.64 -12.78 -2.53
CA LEU A 125 -7.52 -11.87 -2.77
C LEU A 125 -6.91 -12.09 -4.16
N ALA A 126 -6.76 -13.34 -4.60
CA ALA A 126 -6.26 -13.66 -5.94
C ALA A 126 -7.20 -13.11 -7.03
N ILE A 127 -8.52 -13.31 -6.91
CA ILE A 127 -9.49 -12.77 -7.86
C ILE A 127 -9.34 -11.24 -7.96
N ILE A 128 -9.26 -10.55 -6.82
CA ILE A 128 -9.08 -9.09 -6.79
C ILE A 128 -7.76 -8.72 -7.47
N ALA A 129 -6.64 -9.35 -7.11
CA ALA A 129 -5.32 -9.03 -7.64
C ALA A 129 -5.25 -9.17 -9.17
N TYR A 130 -5.85 -10.21 -9.74
CA TYR A 130 -5.82 -10.43 -11.18
C TYR A 130 -6.85 -9.60 -11.96
N ARG A 131 -7.93 -9.12 -11.31
CA ARG A 131 -9.09 -8.54 -11.98
C ARG A 131 -9.42 -7.11 -11.57
N GLN A 132 -8.61 -6.52 -10.71
CA GLN A 132 -8.81 -5.14 -10.25
C GLN A 132 -8.79 -4.11 -11.40
N PRO A 133 -9.62 -3.06 -11.31
CA PRO A 133 -10.63 -2.84 -10.27
C PRO A 133 -11.88 -3.74 -10.47
N ILE A 134 -12.40 -4.36 -9.40
CA ILE A 134 -13.48 -5.35 -9.48
C ILE A 134 -14.56 -5.09 -8.41
N THR A 135 -15.83 -5.36 -8.75
CA THR A 135 -16.95 -5.24 -7.82
C THR A 135 -17.15 -6.52 -6.98
N LYS A 136 -17.80 -6.41 -5.80
CA LYS A 136 -18.17 -7.56 -4.98
C LYS A 136 -18.98 -8.59 -5.76
N ALA A 137 -20.00 -8.16 -6.50
CA ALA A 137 -20.86 -9.05 -7.28
C ALA A 137 -20.05 -9.87 -8.32
N ALA A 138 -19.06 -9.26 -8.97
CA ALA A 138 -18.18 -9.96 -9.91
C ALA A 138 -17.26 -10.96 -9.19
N ILE A 139 -16.78 -10.66 -7.98
CA ILE A 139 -15.98 -11.59 -7.16
C ILE A 139 -16.86 -12.81 -6.79
N GLU A 140 -18.09 -12.58 -6.33
CA GLU A 140 -19.04 -13.61 -5.93
C GLU A 140 -19.45 -14.48 -7.11
N ALA A 141 -19.64 -13.89 -8.30
CA ALA A 141 -19.91 -14.64 -9.53
C ALA A 141 -18.78 -15.63 -9.90
N VAL A 142 -17.52 -15.23 -9.67
CA VAL A 142 -16.37 -16.13 -9.89
C VAL A 142 -16.28 -17.21 -8.83
N ARG A 143 -16.56 -16.86 -7.56
CA ARG A 143 -16.43 -17.80 -6.44
C ARG A 143 -17.64 -18.74 -6.26
N GLY A 144 -18.82 -18.34 -6.77
CA GLY A 144 -20.08 -19.06 -6.56
C GLY A 144 -20.64 -18.95 -5.12
N VAL A 145 -20.03 -18.15 -4.26
CA VAL A 145 -20.43 -17.97 -2.85
C VAL A 145 -20.22 -16.54 -2.38
N ALA A 146 -21.01 -16.11 -1.40
CA ALA A 146 -20.88 -14.80 -0.78
C ALA A 146 -19.47 -14.58 -0.18
N CYS A 147 -18.95 -13.38 -0.30
CA CYS A 147 -17.56 -13.06 0.06
C CYS A 147 -17.41 -11.90 1.05
N ASP A 148 -18.49 -11.38 1.65
CA ASP A 148 -18.44 -10.21 2.54
C ASP A 148 -17.40 -10.34 3.65
N GLY A 149 -17.44 -11.43 4.40
CA GLY A 149 -16.51 -11.67 5.49
C GLY A 149 -15.05 -11.80 5.03
N MET A 150 -14.82 -12.22 3.78
CA MET A 150 -13.46 -12.31 3.23
C MET A 150 -12.96 -10.92 2.79
N ILE A 151 -13.80 -10.16 2.11
CA ILE A 151 -13.50 -8.77 1.72
C ILE A 151 -13.18 -7.93 2.96
N GLN A 152 -14.03 -8.01 4.02
CA GLN A 152 -13.78 -7.27 5.25
C GLN A 152 -12.43 -7.64 5.88
N LYS A 153 -12.11 -8.93 6.00
CA LYS A 153 -10.81 -9.38 6.53
C LYS A 153 -9.61 -8.89 5.70
N LEU A 154 -9.77 -8.77 4.40
CA LEU A 154 -8.72 -8.27 3.51
C LEU A 154 -8.56 -6.75 3.63
N LEU A 155 -9.67 -6.00 3.83
CA LEU A 155 -9.65 -4.57 4.16
C LEU A 155 -9.01 -4.31 5.52
N ASP A 156 -9.39 -5.07 6.56
CA ASP A 156 -8.84 -4.96 7.92
C ASP A 156 -7.32 -5.22 7.96
N ARG A 157 -6.81 -6.00 7.01
CA ARG A 157 -5.37 -6.28 6.85
C ARG A 157 -4.66 -5.32 5.91
N ASP A 158 -5.37 -4.34 5.39
CA ASP A 158 -4.84 -3.38 4.42
C ASP A 158 -4.22 -4.04 3.16
N LEU A 159 -4.68 -5.24 2.79
CA LEU A 159 -4.23 -5.92 1.55
C LEU A 159 -5.00 -5.46 0.33
N ILE A 160 -6.25 -4.99 0.53
CA ILE A 160 -7.10 -4.40 -0.49
C ILE A 160 -7.66 -3.07 0.01
N ARG A 161 -8.08 -2.24 -0.91
CA ARG A 161 -8.73 -0.95 -0.66
C ARG A 161 -9.91 -0.74 -1.59
N ILE A 162 -10.74 0.23 -1.28
CA ILE A 162 -11.81 0.71 -2.17
C ILE A 162 -11.18 1.74 -3.11
N GLY A 163 -11.10 1.41 -4.42
CA GLY A 163 -10.54 2.28 -5.46
C GLY A 163 -11.56 3.23 -6.09
N GLY A 164 -12.85 3.08 -5.74
CA GLY A 164 -13.91 3.92 -6.28
C GLY A 164 -15.25 3.20 -6.36
N ARG A 165 -16.13 3.67 -7.27
CA ARG A 165 -17.43 3.08 -7.56
C ARG A 165 -17.57 2.81 -9.06
N ALA A 166 -18.18 1.70 -9.42
CA ALA A 166 -18.45 1.37 -10.81
C ALA A 166 -19.59 2.22 -11.39
N GLU A 167 -19.57 2.48 -12.70
CA GLU A 167 -20.65 3.12 -13.43
C GLU A 167 -21.73 2.09 -13.85
N LEU A 168 -22.22 1.35 -12.87
CA LEU A 168 -23.25 0.33 -13.01
C LEU A 168 -24.47 0.70 -12.15
N PRO A 169 -25.66 0.16 -12.43
CA PRO A 169 -26.82 0.35 -11.56
C PRO A 169 -26.48 0.03 -10.10
N GLY A 170 -26.84 0.93 -9.17
CA GLY A 170 -26.49 0.83 -7.76
C GLY A 170 -25.07 1.33 -7.40
N ARG A 171 -24.24 1.74 -8.38
CA ARG A 171 -22.88 2.28 -8.20
C ARG A 171 -22.04 1.49 -7.19
N PRO A 172 -21.85 0.17 -7.39
CA PRO A 172 -21.16 -0.69 -6.43
C PRO A 172 -19.71 -0.28 -6.25
N LEU A 173 -19.16 -0.61 -5.07
CA LEU A 173 -17.77 -0.35 -4.74
C LEU A 173 -16.83 -1.20 -5.62
N LEU A 174 -15.71 -0.60 -6.00
CA LEU A 174 -14.60 -1.26 -6.69
C LEU A 174 -13.47 -1.53 -5.70
N TYR A 175 -12.94 -2.74 -5.74
CA TYR A 175 -11.84 -3.19 -4.90
C TYR A 175 -10.56 -3.33 -5.71
N GLU A 176 -9.45 -2.94 -5.10
CA GLU A 176 -8.10 -3.06 -5.67
C GLU A 176 -7.07 -3.37 -4.58
N THR A 177 -5.91 -3.87 -4.96
CA THR A 177 -4.81 -4.17 -4.03
C THR A 177 -4.11 -2.90 -3.57
N THR A 178 -3.47 -2.97 -2.41
CA THR A 178 -2.66 -1.89 -1.81
C THR A 178 -1.18 -2.09 -2.05
N ASP A 179 -0.36 -1.11 -1.67
CA ASP A 179 1.10 -1.26 -1.68
C ASP A 179 1.57 -2.37 -0.73
N LEU A 180 0.87 -2.55 0.41
CA LEU A 180 1.17 -3.61 1.37
C LEU A 180 0.98 -5.01 0.76
N PHE A 181 0.03 -5.19 -0.16
CA PHE A 181 -0.11 -6.42 -0.93
C PHE A 181 1.18 -6.72 -1.72
N PHE A 182 1.70 -5.74 -2.45
CA PHE A 182 2.93 -5.93 -3.22
C PHE A 182 4.14 -6.22 -2.34
N GLU A 183 4.24 -5.54 -1.20
CA GLU A 183 5.29 -5.81 -0.21
C GLU A 183 5.17 -7.22 0.37
N HIS A 184 3.95 -7.65 0.71
CA HIS A 184 3.68 -8.95 1.32
C HIS A 184 4.03 -10.11 0.39
N PHE A 185 3.70 -9.98 -0.90
CA PHE A 185 3.98 -11.01 -1.91
C PHE A 185 5.34 -10.85 -2.58
N GLY A 186 6.07 -9.78 -2.28
CA GLY A 186 7.40 -9.57 -2.81
C GLY A 186 7.46 -9.20 -4.29
N ILE A 187 6.38 -8.68 -4.86
CA ILE A 187 6.25 -8.26 -6.26
C ILE A 187 6.29 -6.75 -6.40
N ARG A 188 6.64 -6.24 -7.58
CA ARG A 188 6.74 -4.80 -7.89
C ARG A 188 5.44 -4.25 -8.46
N SER A 189 4.77 -5.07 -9.25
CA SER A 189 3.54 -4.70 -9.95
C SER A 189 2.65 -5.91 -10.13
N ILE A 190 1.41 -5.68 -10.59
CA ILE A 190 0.46 -6.74 -10.92
C ILE A 190 0.98 -7.62 -12.07
N ASP A 191 1.82 -7.08 -12.94
CA ASP A 191 2.36 -7.79 -14.10
C ASP A 191 3.40 -8.84 -13.70
N ASP A 192 3.97 -8.74 -12.50
CA ASP A 192 4.86 -9.75 -11.92
C ASP A 192 4.11 -11.00 -11.41
N LEU A 193 2.76 -10.95 -11.36
CA LEU A 193 1.95 -12.13 -11.00
C LEU A 193 2.04 -13.22 -12.08
N PRO A 194 2.09 -14.49 -11.69
CA PRO A 194 2.11 -15.61 -12.65
C PRO A 194 0.90 -15.56 -13.59
N ASN A 195 1.13 -15.70 -14.90
CA ASN A 195 0.07 -15.71 -15.93
C ASN A 195 -0.87 -14.49 -15.92
N ALA A 196 -0.39 -13.32 -15.44
CA ALA A 196 -1.22 -12.12 -15.27
C ALA A 196 -1.91 -11.72 -16.61
N SER A 197 -1.17 -11.74 -17.72
CA SER A 197 -1.68 -11.35 -19.03
C SER A 197 -2.76 -12.30 -19.57
N GLU A 198 -2.68 -13.58 -19.27
CA GLU A 198 -3.66 -14.60 -19.69
C GLU A 198 -4.92 -14.53 -18.81
N LEU A 199 -4.73 -14.52 -17.51
CA LEU A 199 -5.83 -14.50 -16.55
C LEU A 199 -6.67 -13.22 -16.64
N ARG A 200 -6.10 -12.09 -17.03
CA ARG A 200 -6.86 -10.85 -17.30
C ARG A 200 -7.76 -10.95 -18.52
N LYS A 201 -7.44 -11.78 -19.50
CA LYS A 201 -8.23 -11.95 -20.75
C LYS A 201 -9.39 -12.94 -20.60
N VAL A 202 -9.37 -13.82 -19.62
CA VAL A 202 -10.45 -14.78 -19.37
C VAL A 202 -11.75 -14.03 -19.06
N LYS A 203 -12.81 -14.29 -19.80
CA LYS A 203 -14.13 -13.66 -19.57
C LYS A 203 -14.68 -14.10 -18.20
N LEU A 204 -15.00 -13.13 -17.34
CA LEU A 204 -15.62 -13.45 -16.05
C LEU A 204 -17.07 -13.91 -16.27
N PRO A 205 -17.60 -14.79 -15.38
CA PRO A 205 -19.04 -15.03 -15.31
C PRO A 205 -19.78 -13.70 -15.11
N GLU A 206 -20.89 -13.52 -15.80
CA GLU A 206 -21.74 -12.34 -15.59
C GLU A 206 -22.31 -12.41 -14.17
N ALA A 207 -22.09 -11.34 -13.39
CA ALA A 207 -22.74 -11.21 -12.10
C ALA A 207 -24.25 -11.08 -12.33
N GLU A 208 -25.04 -11.92 -11.68
CA GLU A 208 -26.48 -11.71 -11.67
C GLU A 208 -26.78 -10.30 -11.13
N PRO A 209 -27.64 -9.51 -11.78
CA PRO A 209 -28.01 -8.21 -11.27
C PRO A 209 -28.56 -8.40 -9.86
N ALA A 210 -28.00 -7.65 -8.89
CA ALA A 210 -28.52 -7.66 -7.53
C ALA A 210 -30.03 -7.45 -7.59
N PRO A 211 -30.87 -8.24 -6.87
CA PRO A 211 -32.29 -8.00 -6.83
C PRO A 211 -32.49 -6.54 -6.44
N ALA A 212 -33.33 -5.84 -7.22
CA ALA A 212 -33.70 -4.46 -6.89
C ALA A 212 -34.15 -4.44 -5.43
N PRO A 213 -33.77 -3.41 -4.65
CA PRO A 213 -34.22 -3.31 -3.26
C PRO A 213 -35.75 -3.47 -3.30
N ALA A 214 -36.25 -4.52 -2.66
CA ALA A 214 -37.68 -4.72 -2.50
C ALA A 214 -38.17 -3.41 -1.90
N ASN A 215 -39.06 -2.71 -2.63
CA ASN A 215 -39.84 -1.63 -2.06
C ASN A 215 -40.62 -2.25 -0.91
N GLU A 216 -40.07 -2.20 0.30
CA GLU A 216 -40.88 -2.42 1.48
C GLU A 216 -42.00 -1.37 1.40
N PRO A 217 -43.27 -1.80 1.36
CA PRO A 217 -44.36 -0.83 1.41
C PRO A 217 -44.18 -0.07 2.72
N ASP A 218 -44.17 1.24 2.57
CA ASP A 218 -44.17 2.24 3.63
C ASP A 218 -45.01 1.74 4.81
N GLN A 219 -44.40 1.15 5.82
CA GLN A 219 -45.02 0.92 7.10
C GLN A 219 -45.14 2.29 7.75
N GLN A 220 -46.23 2.99 7.34
CA GLN A 220 -46.73 4.11 8.11
C GLN A 220 -46.87 3.64 9.54
N LEU A 221 -45.93 4.06 10.38
CA LEU A 221 -46.04 3.95 11.83
C LEU A 221 -47.29 4.73 12.25
N ALA A 222 -48.39 4.00 12.36
CA ALA A 222 -49.58 4.50 13.00
C ALA A 222 -49.21 4.74 14.48
N PHE A 223 -48.91 6.00 14.79
CA PHE A 223 -48.86 6.44 16.16
C PHE A 223 -50.26 6.33 16.73
N SER A 224 -50.53 5.21 17.41
CA SER A 224 -51.71 5.11 18.28
C SER A 224 -51.57 6.16 19.37
N THR A 225 -52.41 7.16 19.28
CA THR A 225 -52.64 8.15 20.34
C THR A 225 -53.14 7.38 21.56
N VAL A 226 -52.25 7.02 22.46
CA VAL A 226 -52.64 6.58 23.81
C VAL A 226 -53.20 7.82 24.51
N GLY A 227 -54.51 7.84 24.71
CA GLY A 227 -55.20 8.89 25.41
C GLY A 227 -54.68 9.03 26.84
N ILE A 228 -54.26 10.22 27.19
CA ILE A 228 -53.97 10.59 28.57
C ILE A 228 -55.31 10.72 29.30
N PRO A 229 -55.59 9.95 30.37
CA PRO A 229 -56.78 10.19 31.17
C PRO A 229 -56.63 11.54 31.93
N ALA A 230 -57.61 12.42 31.75
CA ALA A 230 -57.73 13.65 32.48
C ALA A 230 -57.82 13.39 34.00
N ALA A 231 -56.89 13.96 34.76
CA ALA A 231 -56.98 13.99 36.21
C ALA A 231 -58.13 14.87 36.63
N ALA A 232 -59.08 14.25 37.33
CA ALA A 232 -60.18 14.92 37.98
C ALA A 232 -59.69 15.80 39.14
N ALA A 233 -60.11 17.03 39.10
CA ALA A 233 -60.01 17.97 40.22
C ALA A 233 -61.06 17.62 41.28
N GLY A 234 -60.71 17.72 42.48
CA GLY A 234 -61.57 17.63 43.67
C GLY A 234 -60.68 17.37 44.88
N ASP A 235 -60.75 17.96 45.91
CA ASP A 235 -61.53 18.98 46.59
C ASP A 235 -60.82 19.28 47.89
N GLU A 236 -60.85 20.50 48.31
CA GLU A 236 -60.32 20.96 49.57
C GLU A 236 -61.19 20.47 50.74
N SER A 237 -60.62 20.11 51.87
CA SER A 237 -61.13 20.37 53.21
C SER A 237 -60.05 19.92 54.23
N HIS A 238 -59.33 20.85 54.83
CA HIS A 238 -59.54 21.48 56.10
C HIS A 238 -59.80 20.51 57.25
N THR A 239 -58.90 20.35 58.22
CA THR A 239 -59.16 20.58 59.64
C THR A 239 -57.97 20.20 60.50
N ASP A 240 -57.55 21.18 61.35
CA ASP A 240 -56.87 21.18 62.57
C ASP A 240 -56.70 19.87 63.39
N ALA A 241 -55.55 19.67 63.94
CA ALA A 241 -55.17 19.51 65.36
C ALA A 241 -53.68 19.29 65.50
#